data_e15bce7b29f60ba50e2f40aa9c807333
#
_entry.id   e15bce7b29f60ba50e2f40aa9c807333
#
_cell.length_a   1.000
_cell.length_b   1.000
_cell.length_c   1.000
_cell.angle_alpha   90.00
_cell.angle_beta   90.00
_cell.angle_gamma   90.00
#
_symmetry.space_group_name_H-M   'P 1'
#
loop_
_entity.id
_entity.type
_entity.pdbx_description
1 polymer ?
#
loop_
_entity_poly.entity_id
_entity_poly.type
_entity_poly.pdbx_seq_one_letter_code
_entity_poly.pdbx_strand_id
1 'polypeptide(L)'
;ATANGAAARVAIVGGGVGGAALALALTQRGARATVYERDERFEARKQGYGLTMQKYSGGAALRALGLALRGVGSDAHVSMDANGRVLGEYGHSARRRVGGEEDADQGARDGGAVAEAVSDEKRNVHLPRQKLRQSLLDALEPGVVRWGKRLERYEETEDGVTLRFDDGTSEEAGILVGADGIFSRVRAQKLGDDPLSYLGVLVVLGICRGVDAPLCRNKVFQVVDGENRMYAMPFTASPDGDGCIRPLDEQYEGEDEPGAMMWQLSFPVDEDRARALATDSEALWNEALRRCASWPDPVPRLLNQTRKEDMAGYPAYDRDMTPADVLRGKVTSRVTLIGDAAHPMSPFKGQGANQALVDAVQLARCIVRSPQYMLPGQRRHGCVFPFESTHEALAAAERAMLARARGKVEKSRDAAKYLHSSAALAEGNCVRAHAAEAFASEE
;
A
#
# COMPACT_ATOMS: atom_id res chain seq x y z
N ALA A 1 26.76 -26.17 -10.00
CA ALA A 1 25.40 -25.73 -10.31
C ALA A 1 25.37 -25.35 -11.78
N THR A 2 24.62 -26.09 -12.58
CA THR A 2 24.59 -25.99 -14.04
C THR A 2 23.92 -24.67 -14.47
N ALA A 3 24.40 -24.06 -15.56
CA ALA A 3 23.86 -22.84 -16.19
C ALA A 3 22.32 -22.83 -16.36
N ASN A 4 21.69 -24.00 -16.48
CA ASN A 4 20.24 -24.19 -16.54
C ASN A 4 19.49 -23.85 -15.21
N GLY A 5 20.17 -23.84 -14.07
CA GLY A 5 19.56 -23.54 -12.78
C GLY A 5 19.40 -22.04 -12.51
N ALA A 6 20.32 -21.21 -12.99
CA ALA A 6 20.29 -19.75 -12.85
C ALA A 6 19.27 -19.12 -13.82
N ALA A 7 19.21 -19.61 -15.06
CA ALA A 7 18.29 -19.13 -16.09
C ALA A 7 16.79 -19.30 -15.71
N ALA A 8 16.45 -20.21 -14.81
CA ALA A 8 15.08 -20.44 -14.36
C ALA A 8 14.72 -19.73 -13.03
N ARG A 9 15.61 -18.89 -12.48
CA ARG A 9 15.40 -18.18 -11.22
C ARG A 9 14.96 -16.74 -11.45
N VAL A 10 14.00 -16.27 -10.65
CA VAL A 10 13.56 -14.86 -10.61
C VAL A 10 14.23 -14.19 -9.42
N ALA A 11 15.06 -13.17 -9.67
CA ALA A 11 15.63 -12.31 -8.67
C ALA A 11 14.68 -11.14 -8.39
N ILE A 12 14.38 -10.88 -7.13
CA ILE A 12 13.51 -9.79 -6.69
C ILE A 12 14.32 -8.88 -5.77
N VAL A 13 14.49 -7.62 -6.13
CA VAL A 13 15.19 -6.63 -5.30
C VAL A 13 14.17 -5.85 -4.50
N GLY A 14 14.24 -5.98 -3.16
CA GLY A 14 13.34 -5.37 -2.19
C GLY A 14 12.35 -6.34 -1.56
N GLY A 15 12.50 -6.58 -0.25
CA GLY A 15 11.62 -7.41 0.59
C GLY A 15 10.46 -6.66 1.22
N GLY A 16 9.92 -5.65 0.52
CA GLY A 16 8.69 -4.96 0.89
C GLY A 16 7.44 -5.80 0.58
N VAL A 17 6.24 -5.21 0.80
CA VAL A 17 4.96 -5.89 0.56
C VAL A 17 4.85 -6.45 -0.87
N GLY A 18 5.25 -5.68 -1.89
CA GLY A 18 5.19 -6.13 -3.28
C GLY A 18 6.17 -7.25 -3.60
N GLY A 19 7.43 -7.13 -3.15
CA GLY A 19 8.46 -8.14 -3.43
C GLY A 19 8.23 -9.45 -2.69
N ALA A 20 7.82 -9.40 -1.41
CA ALA A 20 7.46 -10.59 -0.63
C ALA A 20 6.22 -11.30 -1.24
N ALA A 21 5.21 -10.53 -1.64
CA ALA A 21 4.03 -11.08 -2.31
C ALA A 21 4.36 -11.72 -3.66
N LEU A 22 5.28 -11.12 -4.43
CA LEU A 22 5.73 -11.70 -5.71
C LEU A 22 6.49 -13.01 -5.49
N ALA A 23 7.41 -13.04 -4.51
CA ALA A 23 8.12 -14.27 -4.18
C ALA A 23 7.15 -15.39 -3.79
N LEU A 24 6.18 -15.10 -2.92
CA LEU A 24 5.17 -16.06 -2.50
C LEU A 24 4.32 -16.53 -3.69
N ALA A 25 3.88 -15.59 -4.55
CA ALA A 25 3.11 -15.92 -5.74
C ALA A 25 3.85 -16.84 -6.72
N LEU A 26 5.16 -16.64 -6.87
CA LEU A 26 6.01 -17.46 -7.72
C LEU A 26 6.26 -18.84 -7.12
N THR A 27 6.67 -18.92 -5.86
CA THR A 27 7.01 -20.18 -5.19
C THR A 27 5.81 -21.10 -5.05
N GLN A 28 4.63 -20.58 -4.72
CA GLN A 28 3.37 -21.36 -4.73
C GLN A 28 3.02 -21.95 -6.11
N ARG A 29 3.55 -21.36 -7.18
CA ARG A 29 3.36 -21.86 -8.56
C ARG A 29 4.55 -22.67 -9.06
N GLY A 30 5.48 -23.00 -8.18
CA GLY A 30 6.65 -23.83 -8.47
C GLY A 30 7.81 -23.11 -9.15
N ALA A 31 7.75 -21.79 -9.34
CA ALA A 31 8.89 -21.04 -9.85
C ALA A 31 9.90 -20.74 -8.75
N ARG A 32 11.20 -20.75 -9.09
CA ARG A 32 12.26 -20.38 -8.15
C ARG A 32 12.35 -18.86 -8.06
N ALA A 33 12.22 -18.32 -6.86
CA ALA A 33 12.40 -16.90 -6.58
C ALA A 33 13.39 -16.68 -5.44
N THR A 34 14.13 -15.58 -5.49
CA THR A 34 14.98 -15.12 -4.39
C THR A 34 14.77 -13.63 -4.20
N VAL A 35 14.47 -13.22 -2.98
CA VAL A 35 14.35 -11.82 -2.58
C VAL A 35 15.68 -11.34 -2.00
N TYR A 36 16.17 -10.22 -2.48
CA TYR A 36 17.36 -9.53 -1.97
C TYR A 36 16.92 -8.26 -1.26
N GLU A 37 17.03 -8.25 0.07
CA GLU A 37 16.64 -7.13 0.91
C GLU A 37 17.88 -6.46 1.50
N ARG A 38 17.93 -5.13 1.39
CA ARG A 38 19.07 -4.33 1.88
C ARG A 38 19.16 -4.24 3.40
N ASP A 39 18.02 -4.37 4.10
CA ASP A 39 18.01 -4.41 5.56
C ASP A 39 18.68 -5.71 6.04
N GLU A 40 19.41 -5.66 7.14
CA GLU A 40 20.12 -6.82 7.69
C GLU A 40 19.17 -7.87 8.28
N ARG A 41 17.97 -7.42 8.72
CA ARG A 41 16.91 -8.26 9.28
C ARG A 41 15.57 -7.54 9.22
N PHE A 42 14.50 -8.24 9.56
CA PHE A 42 13.13 -7.71 9.50
C PHE A 42 12.94 -6.46 10.38
N GLU A 43 13.51 -6.44 11.60
CA GLU A 43 13.35 -5.39 12.60
C GLU A 43 14.26 -4.17 12.39
N ALA A 44 15.15 -4.20 11.40
CA ALA A 44 16.14 -3.13 11.17
C ALA A 44 15.50 -1.75 10.96
N ARG A 45 14.25 -1.70 10.49
CA ARG A 45 13.49 -0.47 10.35
C ARG A 45 12.07 -0.59 10.91
N LYS A 46 11.68 0.38 11.72
CA LYS A 46 10.28 0.60 12.06
C LYS A 46 9.56 1.17 10.83
N GLN A 47 8.62 0.42 10.28
CA GLN A 47 7.74 0.90 9.20
C GLN A 47 6.35 1.13 9.78
N GLY A 48 6.24 2.19 10.58
CA GLY A 48 5.19 2.39 11.57
C GLY A 48 3.86 2.91 11.05
N TYR A 49 3.47 2.71 9.78
CA TYR A 49 2.16 3.17 9.32
C TYR A 49 1.21 2.03 8.97
N GLY A 50 -0.09 2.38 8.99
CA GLY A 50 -1.17 1.47 8.68
C GLY A 50 -1.49 1.45 7.19
N LEU A 51 -2.12 0.38 6.76
CA LEU A 51 -2.64 0.20 5.42
C LEU A 51 -4.14 -0.04 5.48
N THR A 52 -4.83 0.47 4.46
CA THR A 52 -6.23 0.11 4.21
C THR A 52 -6.27 -0.87 3.05
N MET A 53 -6.64 -2.11 3.32
CA MET A 53 -6.81 -3.13 2.29
C MET A 53 -8.22 -3.06 1.70
N GLN A 54 -8.27 -2.91 0.38
CA GLN A 54 -9.52 -2.90 -0.36
C GLN A 54 -9.88 -4.31 -0.80
N LYS A 55 -11.14 -4.72 -0.58
CA LYS A 55 -11.65 -6.08 -0.85
C LYS A 55 -11.31 -6.59 -2.26
N TYR A 56 -11.52 -5.75 -3.29
CA TYR A 56 -11.41 -6.14 -4.70
C TYR A 56 -10.04 -5.87 -5.35
N SER A 57 -9.06 -5.38 -4.58
CA SER A 57 -7.68 -5.17 -5.03
C SER A 57 -6.68 -5.89 -4.14
N GLY A 58 -6.07 -5.23 -3.15
CA GLY A 58 -5.11 -5.86 -2.25
C GLY A 58 -5.70 -7.05 -1.50
N GLY A 59 -6.95 -6.97 -1.00
CA GLY A 59 -7.61 -8.09 -0.35
C GLY A 59 -7.83 -9.29 -1.28
N ALA A 60 -8.18 -9.06 -2.56
CA ALA A 60 -8.29 -10.13 -3.55
C ALA A 60 -6.94 -10.77 -3.86
N ALA A 61 -5.87 -9.96 -3.95
CA ALA A 61 -4.52 -10.46 -4.15
C ALA A 61 -4.05 -11.33 -2.98
N LEU A 62 -4.29 -10.91 -1.72
CA LEU A 62 -3.96 -11.69 -0.53
C LEU A 62 -4.71 -13.03 -0.50
N ARG A 63 -6.01 -13.04 -0.80
CA ARG A 63 -6.76 -14.30 -0.93
C ARG A 63 -6.18 -15.21 -2.01
N ALA A 64 -5.75 -14.65 -3.15
CA ALA A 64 -5.11 -15.43 -4.22
C ALA A 64 -3.74 -16.01 -3.81
N LEU A 65 -3.12 -15.48 -2.75
CA LEU A 65 -1.92 -16.00 -2.09
C LEU A 65 -2.22 -16.95 -0.93
N GLY A 66 -3.49 -17.29 -0.69
CA GLY A 66 -3.89 -18.14 0.43
C GLY A 66 -3.80 -17.45 1.80
N LEU A 67 -3.67 -16.11 1.84
CA LEU A 67 -3.59 -15.37 3.08
C LEU A 67 -4.96 -14.80 3.46
N ALA A 68 -5.40 -15.13 4.68
CA ALA A 68 -6.56 -14.49 5.27
C ALA A 68 -6.25 -13.02 5.60
N LEU A 69 -7.11 -12.12 5.14
CA LEU A 69 -7.01 -10.71 5.50
C LEU A 69 -7.50 -10.54 6.94
N ARG A 70 -6.59 -10.23 7.83
CA ARG A 70 -6.87 -9.96 9.25
C ARG A 70 -6.54 -8.50 9.54
N GLY A 71 -7.38 -7.85 10.33
CA GLY A 71 -7.18 -6.45 10.71
C GLY A 71 -8.45 -5.83 11.30
N VAL A 72 -8.46 -4.53 11.49
CA VAL A 72 -9.59 -3.81 12.09
C VAL A 72 -10.49 -3.27 10.98
N GLY A 73 -11.78 -3.58 11.05
CA GLY A 73 -12.78 -2.99 10.15
C GLY A 73 -13.12 -1.55 10.54
N SER A 74 -13.66 -0.78 9.59
CA SER A 74 -14.24 0.53 9.88
C SER A 74 -15.69 0.60 9.39
N ASP A 75 -16.58 1.13 10.26
CA ASP A 75 -18.01 1.23 10.01
C ASP A 75 -18.39 2.51 9.26
N ALA A 76 -17.64 3.57 9.52
CA ALA A 76 -17.87 4.86 8.92
C ALA A 76 -16.55 5.60 8.61
N HIS A 77 -16.67 6.52 7.67
CA HIS A 77 -15.68 7.57 7.45
C HIS A 77 -16.35 8.93 7.61
N VAL A 78 -15.83 9.73 8.55
CA VAL A 78 -16.36 11.04 8.88
C VAL A 78 -15.37 12.11 8.42
N SER A 79 -15.84 13.10 7.67
CA SER A 79 -15.07 14.28 7.28
C SER A 79 -15.59 15.49 8.03
N MET A 80 -14.69 16.27 8.63
CA MET A 80 -15.03 17.46 9.42
C MET A 80 -14.12 18.63 9.06
N ASP A 81 -14.59 19.84 9.31
CA ASP A 81 -13.71 21.02 9.33
C ASP A 81 -13.03 21.20 10.70
N ALA A 82 -12.10 22.16 10.77
CA ALA A 82 -11.35 22.48 11.98
C ALA A 82 -12.21 23.03 13.15
N ASN A 83 -13.49 23.37 12.90
CA ASN A 83 -14.45 23.80 13.93
C ASN A 83 -15.33 22.63 14.41
N GLY A 84 -15.16 21.43 13.85
CA GLY A 84 -15.94 20.24 14.21
C GLY A 84 -17.25 20.10 13.43
N ARG A 85 -17.51 20.95 12.42
CA ARG A 85 -18.67 20.79 11.54
C ARG A 85 -18.44 19.59 10.64
N VAL A 86 -19.39 18.67 10.60
CA VAL A 86 -19.35 17.50 9.72
C VAL A 86 -19.59 17.95 8.27
N LEU A 87 -18.62 17.71 7.41
CA LEU A 87 -18.67 17.99 5.97
C LEU A 87 -19.28 16.82 5.19
N GLY A 88 -19.13 15.61 5.71
CA GLY A 88 -19.70 14.41 5.10
C GLY A 88 -19.45 13.15 5.92
N GLU A 89 -20.35 12.19 5.80
CA GLU A 89 -20.25 10.87 6.39
C GLU A 89 -20.59 9.81 5.35
N TYR A 90 -19.78 8.76 5.24
CA TYR A 90 -20.08 7.63 4.38
C TYR A 90 -19.62 6.31 5.02
N GLY A 91 -20.26 5.21 4.64
CA GLY A 91 -20.02 3.88 5.20
C GLY A 91 -21.31 3.16 5.52
N HIS A 92 -21.23 2.07 6.28
CA HIS A 92 -22.41 1.28 6.64
C HIS A 92 -23.38 2.02 7.56
N SER A 93 -22.85 2.78 8.52
CA SER A 93 -23.67 3.55 9.46
C SER A 93 -24.44 4.70 8.79
N ALA A 94 -23.86 5.34 7.77
CA ALA A 94 -24.53 6.38 7.01
C ALA A 94 -25.72 5.83 6.18
N ARG A 95 -25.57 4.65 5.60
CA ARG A 95 -26.67 3.99 4.85
C ARG A 95 -27.83 3.57 5.73
N ARG A 96 -27.57 3.13 6.98
CA ARG A 96 -28.65 2.82 7.94
C ARG A 96 -29.48 4.05 8.34
N ARG A 97 -28.89 5.25 8.39
CA ARG A 97 -29.62 6.48 8.73
C ARG A 97 -30.48 6.99 7.59
N VAL A 98 -30.08 6.79 6.34
CA VAL A 98 -30.83 7.26 5.15
C VAL A 98 -31.92 6.28 4.73
N GLY A 99 -31.77 4.96 5.01
CA GLY A 99 -32.75 3.91 4.70
C GLY A 99 -33.74 3.57 5.83
N GLY A 100 -33.71 4.30 6.94
CA GLY A 100 -34.30 3.88 8.21
C GLY A 100 -35.79 4.12 8.40
N GLU A 101 -36.56 4.67 7.43
CA GLU A 101 -38.01 4.91 7.61
C GLU A 101 -38.93 4.22 6.60
N GLU A 102 -38.46 3.69 5.49
CA GLU A 102 -39.35 3.08 4.47
C GLU A 102 -39.30 1.55 4.34
N ASP A 103 -38.28 0.86 4.89
CA ASP A 103 -38.14 -0.60 4.72
C ASP A 103 -38.41 -1.44 5.98
N ALA A 104 -38.99 -0.87 7.03
CA ALA A 104 -39.22 -1.59 8.29
C ALA A 104 -40.39 -2.59 8.26
N ASP A 105 -41.24 -2.61 7.22
CA ASP A 105 -42.44 -3.42 7.20
C ASP A 105 -42.43 -4.68 6.29
N GLN A 106 -41.39 -4.92 5.51
CA GLN A 106 -41.34 -6.13 4.64
C GLN A 106 -40.21 -7.12 4.90
N GLY A 107 -39.31 -6.89 5.87
CA GLY A 107 -38.12 -7.71 6.14
C GLY A 107 -38.19 -8.64 7.35
N ALA A 108 -39.31 -8.77 8.05
CA ALA A 108 -39.41 -9.49 9.32
C ALA A 108 -39.77 -10.99 9.17
N ARG A 109 -39.59 -11.59 7.99
CA ARG A 109 -39.71 -13.05 7.83
C ARG A 109 -38.53 -13.56 7.01
N ASP A 110 -37.66 -14.31 7.67
CA ASP A 110 -36.48 -15.02 7.13
C ASP A 110 -35.27 -14.14 6.76
N GLY A 111 -34.27 -14.03 7.66
CA GLY A 111 -32.94 -13.67 7.22
C GLY A 111 -32.00 -12.88 8.13
N GLY A 112 -32.21 -12.82 9.44
CA GLY A 112 -31.33 -12.05 10.34
C GLY A 112 -29.83 -12.42 10.26
N ALA A 113 -29.50 -13.70 10.16
CA ALA A 113 -28.12 -14.17 10.15
C ALA A 113 -27.39 -13.96 8.80
N VAL A 114 -28.10 -14.01 7.68
CA VAL A 114 -27.52 -13.84 6.33
C VAL A 114 -27.21 -12.36 6.03
N ALA A 115 -28.02 -11.44 6.56
CA ALA A 115 -27.82 -10.00 6.35
C ALA A 115 -26.60 -9.45 7.11
N GLU A 116 -26.28 -9.98 8.30
CA GLU A 116 -25.09 -9.61 9.08
C GLU A 116 -23.80 -10.14 8.44
N ALA A 117 -23.77 -11.38 7.98
CA ALA A 117 -22.62 -11.95 7.29
C ALA A 117 -22.27 -11.23 5.98
N VAL A 118 -23.27 -10.75 5.22
CA VAL A 118 -23.08 -9.95 4.00
C VAL A 118 -22.55 -8.55 4.30
N SER A 119 -22.82 -7.98 5.48
CA SER A 119 -22.34 -6.65 5.86
C SER A 119 -20.83 -6.64 6.16
N ASP A 120 -20.31 -7.65 6.83
CA ASP A 120 -18.88 -7.75 7.17
C ASP A 120 -18.00 -7.97 5.93
N GLU A 121 -18.48 -8.66 4.93
CA GLU A 121 -17.75 -8.84 3.66
C GLU A 121 -17.47 -7.53 2.89
N LYS A 122 -18.13 -6.41 3.18
CA LYS A 122 -17.99 -5.13 2.44
C LYS A 122 -17.06 -4.12 3.10
N ARG A 123 -16.58 -4.36 4.30
CA ARG A 123 -15.73 -3.42 5.04
C ARG A 123 -14.32 -3.35 4.47
N ASN A 124 -13.72 -2.15 4.48
CA ASN A 124 -12.28 -1.99 4.34
C ASN A 124 -11.62 -2.50 5.62
N VAL A 125 -10.47 -3.14 5.48
CA VAL A 125 -9.70 -3.66 6.61
C VAL A 125 -8.43 -2.84 6.77
N HIS A 126 -8.19 -2.36 7.99
CA HIS A 126 -7.01 -1.60 8.37
C HIS A 126 -6.05 -2.51 9.14
N LEU A 127 -4.76 -2.42 8.85
CA LEU A 127 -3.75 -3.23 9.49
C LEU A 127 -2.38 -2.55 9.44
N PRO A 128 -1.49 -2.84 10.41
CA PRO A 128 -0.11 -2.38 10.38
C PRO A 128 0.64 -2.95 9.16
N ARG A 129 1.34 -2.08 8.43
CA ARG A 129 2.13 -2.47 7.25
C ARG A 129 3.16 -3.56 7.57
N GLN A 130 3.82 -3.47 8.73
CA GLN A 130 4.80 -4.47 9.15
C GLN A 130 4.17 -5.85 9.40
N LYS A 131 2.95 -5.91 9.95
CA LYS A 131 2.25 -7.19 10.13
C LYS A 131 1.91 -7.84 8.80
N LEU A 132 1.45 -7.06 7.82
CA LEU A 132 1.24 -7.58 6.47
C LEU A 132 2.55 -8.09 5.86
N ARG A 133 3.63 -7.30 5.97
CA ARG A 133 4.95 -7.71 5.48
C ARG A 133 5.43 -8.99 6.14
N GLN A 134 5.29 -9.09 7.47
CA GLN A 134 5.64 -10.28 8.23
C GLN A 134 4.86 -11.51 7.76
N SER A 135 3.53 -11.42 7.66
CA SER A 135 2.69 -12.54 7.19
C SER A 135 3.07 -13.05 5.80
N LEU A 136 3.50 -12.13 4.91
CA LEU A 136 3.99 -12.50 3.58
C LEU A 136 5.36 -13.21 3.65
N LEU A 137 6.26 -12.73 4.52
CA LEU A 137 7.59 -13.32 4.68
C LEU A 137 7.55 -14.67 5.40
N ASP A 138 6.70 -14.80 6.42
CA ASP A 138 6.51 -16.05 7.18
C ASP A 138 5.91 -17.17 6.33
N ALA A 139 5.19 -16.82 5.27
CA ALA A 139 4.65 -17.76 4.30
C ALA A 139 5.70 -18.25 3.25
N LEU A 140 6.91 -17.70 3.27
CA LEU A 140 8.00 -18.10 2.39
C LEU A 140 8.86 -19.20 3.03
N GLU A 141 9.36 -20.09 2.21
CA GLU A 141 10.34 -21.10 2.65
C GLU A 141 11.63 -20.43 3.16
N PRO A 142 12.30 -21.01 4.18
CA PRO A 142 13.59 -20.53 4.65
C PRO A 142 14.61 -20.38 3.52
N GLY A 143 15.31 -19.26 3.49
CA GLY A 143 16.35 -18.98 2.50
C GLY A 143 15.86 -18.36 1.18
N VAL A 144 14.56 -18.19 0.98
CA VAL A 144 14.02 -17.40 -0.15
C VAL A 144 14.40 -15.92 -0.02
N VAL A 145 14.46 -15.39 1.20
CA VAL A 145 14.90 -14.03 1.48
C VAL A 145 16.37 -14.00 1.87
N ARG A 146 17.13 -13.15 1.19
CA ARG A 146 18.53 -12.84 1.47
C ARG A 146 18.62 -11.44 2.05
N TRP A 147 18.83 -11.36 3.34
CA TRP A 147 18.98 -10.12 4.08
C TRP A 147 20.38 -9.53 3.92
N GLY A 148 20.53 -8.22 4.14
CA GLY A 148 21.80 -7.50 4.01
C GLY A 148 22.29 -7.38 2.57
N LYS A 149 21.43 -7.59 1.57
CA LYS A 149 21.78 -7.55 0.16
C LYS A 149 21.27 -6.27 -0.51
N ARG A 150 22.13 -5.27 -0.57
CA ARG A 150 21.85 -4.02 -1.26
C ARG A 150 22.38 -4.10 -2.69
N LEU A 151 21.49 -4.05 -3.67
CA LEU A 151 21.87 -4.00 -5.08
C LEU A 151 22.72 -2.75 -5.36
N GLU A 152 23.88 -2.92 -5.93
CA GLU A 152 24.72 -1.85 -6.46
C GLU A 152 24.34 -1.57 -7.91
N ARG A 153 24.42 -2.60 -8.77
CA ARG A 153 24.08 -2.56 -10.18
C ARG A 153 23.71 -3.94 -10.70
N TYR A 154 23.19 -4.00 -11.90
CA TYR A 154 22.99 -5.26 -12.62
C TYR A 154 23.54 -5.18 -14.04
N GLU A 155 23.86 -6.35 -14.59
CA GLU A 155 24.30 -6.49 -15.99
C GLU A 155 23.37 -7.47 -16.68
N GLU A 156 22.78 -7.05 -17.80
CA GLU A 156 21.80 -7.83 -18.56
C GLU A 156 22.47 -8.45 -19.79
N THR A 157 22.29 -9.75 -19.97
CA THR A 157 22.76 -10.52 -21.12
C THR A 157 21.59 -11.17 -21.85
N GLU A 158 21.85 -11.81 -23.00
CA GLU A 158 20.82 -12.56 -23.71
C GLU A 158 20.25 -13.72 -22.89
N ASP A 159 21.07 -14.34 -22.04
CA ASP A 159 20.70 -15.54 -21.26
C ASP A 159 20.18 -15.23 -19.87
N GLY A 160 20.45 -14.05 -19.31
CA GLY A 160 20.09 -13.73 -17.92
C GLY A 160 20.48 -12.34 -17.46
N VAL A 161 20.48 -12.19 -16.15
CA VAL A 161 20.88 -10.95 -15.45
C VAL A 161 21.83 -11.31 -14.34
N THR A 162 22.99 -10.62 -14.27
CA THR A 162 23.92 -10.69 -13.15
C THR A 162 23.68 -9.50 -12.24
N LEU A 163 23.35 -9.77 -10.97
CA LEU A 163 23.20 -8.77 -9.92
C LEU A 163 24.52 -8.61 -9.17
N ARG A 164 24.95 -7.38 -8.89
CA ARG A 164 26.10 -7.08 -8.05
C ARG A 164 25.68 -6.31 -6.83
N PHE A 165 26.13 -6.75 -5.67
CA PHE A 165 25.79 -6.17 -4.38
C PHE A 165 26.95 -5.37 -3.80
N ASP A 166 26.66 -4.45 -2.89
CA ASP A 166 27.63 -3.55 -2.26
C ASP A 166 28.60 -4.30 -1.32
N ASP A 167 28.27 -5.54 -0.93
CA ASP A 167 29.17 -6.44 -0.19
C ASP A 167 30.20 -7.18 -1.09
N GLY A 168 30.24 -6.84 -2.38
CA GLY A 168 31.14 -7.43 -3.37
C GLY A 168 30.68 -8.78 -3.93
N THR A 169 29.57 -9.33 -3.47
CA THR A 169 29.02 -10.58 -4.01
C THR A 169 28.23 -10.37 -5.30
N SER A 170 28.04 -11.43 -6.06
CA SER A 170 27.21 -11.42 -7.27
C SER A 170 26.31 -12.64 -7.35
N GLU A 171 25.16 -12.49 -8.01
CA GLU A 171 24.17 -13.54 -8.23
C GLU A 171 23.63 -13.49 -9.65
N GLU A 172 23.30 -14.65 -10.21
CA GLU A 172 22.75 -14.77 -11.56
C GLU A 172 21.28 -15.16 -11.50
N ALA A 173 20.48 -14.62 -12.41
CA ALA A 173 19.06 -14.93 -12.53
C ALA A 173 18.59 -14.84 -13.99
N GLY A 174 17.48 -15.50 -14.30
CA GLY A 174 16.85 -15.38 -15.62
C GLY A 174 16.01 -14.12 -15.79
N ILE A 175 15.46 -13.60 -14.68
CA ILE A 175 14.68 -12.35 -14.62
C ILE A 175 15.08 -11.57 -13.38
N LEU A 176 15.14 -10.25 -13.50
CA LEU A 176 15.25 -9.31 -12.39
C LEU A 176 13.97 -8.50 -12.25
N VAL A 177 13.40 -8.46 -11.06
CA VAL A 177 12.25 -7.61 -10.72
C VAL A 177 12.66 -6.59 -9.66
N GLY A 178 12.57 -5.31 -9.99
CA GLY A 178 12.71 -4.22 -9.03
C GLY A 178 11.40 -4.02 -8.26
N ALA A 179 11.45 -4.29 -6.94
CA ALA A 179 10.40 -4.06 -5.96
C ALA A 179 10.93 -3.21 -4.79
N ASP A 180 11.95 -2.40 -5.06
CA ASP A 180 12.80 -1.67 -4.12
C ASP A 180 12.27 -0.25 -3.80
N GLY A 181 11.01 0.00 -4.13
CA GLY A 181 10.26 1.17 -3.70
C GLY A 181 10.54 2.43 -4.51
N ILE A 182 10.07 3.57 -4.00
CA ILE A 182 10.09 4.86 -4.70
C ILE A 182 11.51 5.33 -5.09
N PHE A 183 12.55 4.94 -4.33
CA PHE A 183 13.96 5.23 -4.61
C PHE A 183 14.66 4.04 -5.28
N SER A 184 13.96 3.34 -6.17
CA SER A 184 14.44 2.13 -6.83
C SER A 184 15.74 2.34 -7.59
N ARG A 185 16.75 1.53 -7.24
CA ARG A 185 18.02 1.46 -7.99
C ARG A 185 17.85 0.71 -9.31
N VAL A 186 16.97 -0.31 -9.30
CA VAL A 186 16.67 -1.04 -10.55
C VAL A 186 16.04 -0.11 -11.56
N ARG A 187 15.07 0.74 -11.14
CA ARG A 187 14.49 1.77 -12.00
C ARG A 187 15.52 2.77 -12.52
N ALA A 188 16.33 3.33 -11.61
CA ALA A 188 17.31 4.33 -11.96
C ALA A 188 18.29 3.83 -13.04
N GLN A 189 18.74 2.58 -12.93
CA GLN A 189 19.60 1.99 -13.93
C GLN A 189 18.86 1.65 -15.23
N LYS A 190 17.60 1.19 -15.15
CA LYS A 190 16.79 0.80 -16.32
C LYS A 190 16.36 1.99 -17.18
N LEU A 191 15.93 3.07 -16.53
CA LEU A 191 15.29 4.22 -17.20
C LEU A 191 16.18 5.46 -17.28
N GLY A 192 17.34 5.48 -16.59
CA GLY A 192 18.21 6.64 -16.53
C GLY A 192 17.66 7.73 -15.61
N ASP A 193 17.85 8.99 -16.01
CA ASP A 193 17.36 10.15 -15.27
C ASP A 193 15.82 10.21 -15.34
N ASP A 194 15.22 9.97 -14.20
CA ASP A 194 13.77 9.94 -14.02
C ASP A 194 13.45 10.46 -12.61
N PRO A 195 13.45 11.79 -12.43
CA PRO A 195 13.35 12.44 -11.13
C PRO A 195 11.97 12.23 -10.48
N LEU A 196 11.96 12.23 -9.15
CA LEU A 196 10.75 12.33 -8.36
C LEU A 196 10.18 13.75 -8.42
N SER A 197 8.86 13.85 -8.48
CA SER A 197 8.14 15.11 -8.34
C SER A 197 7.71 15.30 -6.90
N TYR A 198 8.20 16.36 -6.26
CA TYR A 198 7.71 16.77 -4.94
C TYR A 198 6.29 17.34 -5.07
N LEU A 199 5.37 16.85 -4.25
CA LEU A 199 3.95 17.25 -4.31
C LEU A 199 3.63 18.51 -3.48
N GLY A 200 4.64 19.19 -2.96
CA GLY A 200 4.46 20.39 -2.15
C GLY A 200 3.98 20.12 -0.72
N VAL A 201 3.98 18.87 -0.26
CA VAL A 201 3.34 18.47 0.99
C VAL A 201 4.26 17.59 1.83
N LEU A 202 4.37 17.92 3.13
CA LEU A 202 4.93 17.03 4.14
C LEU A 202 3.82 16.15 4.71
N VAL A 203 4.11 14.88 4.90
CA VAL A 203 3.25 13.91 5.59
C VAL A 203 3.91 13.54 6.91
N VAL A 204 3.20 13.75 8.01
CA VAL A 204 3.60 13.33 9.37
C VAL A 204 2.68 12.19 9.80
N LEU A 205 3.25 11.14 10.33
CA LEU A 205 2.56 9.96 10.81
C LEU A 205 2.76 9.80 12.31
N GLY A 206 1.72 9.38 13.01
CA GLY A 206 1.83 8.99 14.42
C GLY A 206 0.92 7.82 14.74
N ILE A 207 1.32 7.03 15.74
CA ILE A 207 0.53 5.94 16.30
C ILE A 207 0.20 6.29 17.73
N CYS A 208 -1.09 6.42 18.02
CA CYS A 208 -1.61 6.72 19.34
C CYS A 208 -2.35 5.52 19.90
N ARG A 209 -2.10 5.18 21.16
CA ARG A 209 -2.70 4.04 21.85
C ARG A 209 -3.69 4.51 22.91
N GLY A 210 -4.82 3.81 23.02
CA GLY A 210 -5.74 3.96 24.14
C GLY A 210 -6.55 5.26 24.15
N VAL A 211 -6.74 5.96 23.03
CA VAL A 211 -7.63 7.14 22.99
C VAL A 211 -9.09 6.70 22.97
N ASP A 212 -9.77 6.90 24.07
CA ASP A 212 -11.21 6.68 24.16
C ASP A 212 -11.99 7.91 23.66
N ALA A 213 -12.46 7.84 22.43
CA ALA A 213 -13.33 8.85 21.83
C ALA A 213 -14.27 8.20 20.80
N PRO A 214 -15.50 8.71 20.62
CA PRO A 214 -16.45 8.11 19.67
C PRO A 214 -15.95 8.01 18.24
N LEU A 215 -15.07 8.91 17.80
CA LEU A 215 -14.44 8.87 16.48
C LEU A 215 -13.28 7.86 16.40
N CYS A 216 -12.73 7.43 17.51
CA CYS A 216 -11.66 6.43 17.54
C CYS A 216 -12.18 4.98 17.64
N ARG A 217 -13.49 4.79 17.81
CA ARG A 217 -14.13 3.47 17.89
C ARG A 217 -14.59 3.03 16.49
N ASN A 218 -13.85 2.12 15.86
CA ASN A 218 -14.19 1.53 14.54
C ASN A 218 -14.53 2.56 13.43
N LYS A 219 -13.96 3.76 13.47
CA LYS A 219 -14.20 4.78 12.46
C LYS A 219 -12.89 5.28 11.87
N VAL A 220 -12.96 5.62 10.60
CA VAL A 220 -11.99 6.50 9.95
C VAL A 220 -12.55 7.91 10.04
N PHE A 221 -11.71 8.88 10.36
CA PHE A 221 -12.11 10.27 10.26
C PHE A 221 -11.01 11.13 9.67
N GLN A 222 -11.39 12.27 9.12
CA GLN A 222 -10.47 13.31 8.71
C GLN A 222 -10.96 14.68 9.18
N VAL A 223 -10.00 15.57 9.47
CA VAL A 223 -10.23 16.98 9.76
C VAL A 223 -9.44 17.78 8.75
N VAL A 224 -10.06 18.80 8.16
CA VAL A 224 -9.47 19.70 7.17
C VAL A 224 -9.76 21.15 7.53
N ASP A 225 -8.81 22.06 7.23
CA ASP A 225 -9.00 23.50 7.43
C ASP A 225 -8.80 24.32 6.14
N GLY A 226 -8.62 23.63 5.00
CA GLY A 226 -8.33 24.26 3.71
C GLY A 226 -6.83 24.31 3.36
N GLU A 227 -5.96 24.01 4.31
CA GLU A 227 -4.50 23.93 4.13
C GLU A 227 -3.97 22.62 4.74
N ASN A 228 -4.35 22.36 5.97
CA ASN A 228 -3.90 21.19 6.73
C ASN A 228 -4.96 20.08 6.69
N ARG A 229 -4.51 18.85 6.70
CA ARG A 229 -5.39 17.68 6.79
C ARG A 229 -4.84 16.67 7.78
N MET A 230 -5.66 16.28 8.76
CA MET A 230 -5.42 15.08 9.55
C MET A 230 -6.37 13.98 9.10
N TYR A 231 -5.83 12.80 8.87
CA TYR A 231 -6.57 11.57 8.61
C TYR A 231 -6.23 10.57 9.72
N ALA A 232 -7.22 10.00 10.35
CA ALA A 232 -7.03 9.00 11.38
C ALA A 232 -7.82 7.74 11.05
N MET A 233 -7.24 6.59 11.35
CA MET A 233 -7.85 5.29 11.11
C MET A 233 -7.47 4.29 12.20
N PRO A 234 -8.31 3.26 12.45
CA PRO A 234 -7.93 2.15 13.32
C PRO A 234 -6.61 1.50 12.85
N PHE A 235 -5.77 1.15 13.80
CA PHE A 235 -4.45 0.56 13.54
C PHE A 235 -4.36 -0.86 14.07
N THR A 236 -4.69 -1.06 15.35
CA THR A 236 -4.80 -2.37 16.00
C THR A 236 -6.05 -2.43 16.86
N ALA A 237 -6.54 -3.64 17.12
CA ALA A 237 -7.67 -3.86 18.02
C ALA A 237 -7.26 -3.85 19.51
N SER A 238 -5.95 -4.00 19.81
CA SER A 238 -5.42 -4.01 21.16
C SER A 238 -4.84 -2.65 21.57
N PRO A 239 -5.07 -2.17 22.80
CA PRO A 239 -4.45 -0.96 23.32
C PRO A 239 -2.92 -1.04 23.33
N ASP A 240 -2.37 -2.21 23.61
CA ASP A 240 -0.92 -2.42 23.69
C ASP A 240 -0.23 -2.35 22.31
N GLY A 241 -1.02 -2.33 21.25
CA GLY A 241 -0.51 -2.17 19.88
C GLY A 241 0.41 -3.31 19.42
N ASP A 242 0.30 -4.49 20.07
CA ASP A 242 1.07 -5.70 19.72
C ASP A 242 0.73 -6.21 18.31
N GLY A 243 -0.26 -5.58 17.67
CA GLY A 243 -0.73 -5.90 16.35
C GLY A 243 -1.36 -7.28 16.29
N CYS A 244 -1.99 -7.74 17.38
CA CYS A 244 -2.75 -8.97 17.37
C CYS A 244 -3.87 -8.84 16.34
N ILE A 245 -3.63 -9.40 15.17
CA ILE A 245 -4.60 -9.50 14.09
C ILE A 245 -5.50 -10.67 14.45
N ARG A 246 -6.70 -10.38 14.91
CA ARG A 246 -7.70 -11.41 15.18
C ARG A 246 -8.39 -11.83 13.88
N PRO A 247 -8.84 -13.09 13.78
CA PRO A 247 -9.72 -13.52 12.69
C PRO A 247 -10.97 -12.63 12.64
N LEU A 248 -11.45 -12.31 11.43
CA LEU A 248 -12.70 -11.55 11.25
C LEU A 248 -13.95 -12.31 11.75
N ASP A 249 -13.82 -13.60 11.96
CA ASP A 249 -14.86 -14.53 12.44
C ASP A 249 -14.85 -14.72 13.97
N GLU A 250 -13.84 -14.25 14.69
CA GLU A 250 -13.90 -14.14 16.14
C GLU A 250 -14.70 -12.90 16.50
N GLN A 251 -15.93 -13.08 17.00
CA GLN A 251 -16.70 -12.03 17.64
C GLN A 251 -15.88 -11.47 18.79
N TYR A 252 -15.64 -10.17 18.77
CA TYR A 252 -14.99 -9.46 19.84
C TYR A 252 -15.98 -9.32 21.01
N GLU A 253 -15.91 -10.25 21.95
CA GLU A 253 -16.67 -10.18 23.21
C GLU A 253 -15.99 -9.27 24.27
N GLY A 254 -14.87 -8.66 23.95
CA GLY A 254 -14.19 -7.70 24.80
C GLY A 254 -14.83 -6.32 24.66
N GLU A 255 -15.55 -5.93 25.70
CA GLU A 255 -16.14 -4.62 25.80
C GLU A 255 -15.08 -3.52 25.65
N ASP A 256 -15.21 -2.72 24.59
CA ASP A 256 -14.89 -1.30 24.49
C ASP A 256 -13.47 -0.79 24.85
N GLU A 257 -12.42 -1.62 24.92
CA GLU A 257 -11.09 -1.08 25.04
C GLU A 257 -10.62 -0.43 23.73
N PRO A 258 -10.29 0.87 23.75
CA PRO A 258 -9.88 1.58 22.54
C PRO A 258 -8.54 1.04 22.05
N GLY A 259 -8.53 0.48 20.84
CA GLY A 259 -7.31 0.05 20.18
C GLY A 259 -6.39 1.22 19.82
N ALA A 260 -5.28 0.91 19.16
CA ALA A 260 -4.40 1.95 18.62
C ALA A 260 -5.00 2.58 17.36
N MET A 261 -4.81 3.90 17.25
CA MET A 261 -5.13 4.70 16.06
C MET A 261 -3.85 5.13 15.36
N MET A 262 -3.80 4.99 14.04
CA MET A 262 -2.80 5.71 13.24
C MET A 262 -3.42 7.02 12.77
N TRP A 263 -2.68 8.12 12.92
CA TRP A 263 -3.04 9.39 12.33
C TRP A 263 -1.97 9.86 11.33
N GLN A 264 -2.40 10.61 10.35
CA GLN A 264 -1.60 11.21 9.30
C GLN A 264 -1.97 12.68 9.17
N LEU A 265 -1.09 13.57 9.62
CA LEU A 265 -1.19 14.99 9.35
C LEU A 265 -0.41 15.31 8.08
N SER A 266 -1.00 16.11 7.20
CA SER A 266 -0.33 16.58 5.99
C SER A 266 -0.60 18.06 5.77
N PHE A 267 0.41 18.78 5.26
CA PHE A 267 0.33 20.22 5.05
C PHE A 267 1.33 20.69 3.99
N PRO A 268 1.02 21.80 3.29
CA PRO A 268 1.92 22.41 2.33
C PRO A 268 3.17 22.99 3.01
N VAL A 269 4.31 22.75 2.41
CA VAL A 269 5.62 23.29 2.83
C VAL A 269 6.62 23.10 1.69
N ASP A 270 7.65 23.95 1.62
CA ASP A 270 8.74 23.78 0.67
C ASP A 270 9.56 22.51 0.93
N GLU A 271 10.22 21.99 -0.10
CA GLU A 271 10.88 20.68 -0.05
C GLU A 271 12.02 20.64 0.95
N ASP A 272 12.83 21.70 1.05
CA ASP A 272 13.98 21.74 1.95
C ASP A 272 13.52 21.74 3.41
N ARG A 273 12.47 22.49 3.73
CA ARG A 273 11.86 22.49 5.06
C ARG A 273 11.21 21.16 5.36
N ALA A 274 10.53 20.52 4.38
CA ALA A 274 9.95 19.19 4.54
C ALA A 274 11.02 18.14 4.87
N ARG A 275 12.15 18.16 4.17
CA ARG A 275 13.30 17.28 4.40
C ARG A 275 13.90 17.50 5.79
N ALA A 276 14.08 18.75 6.20
CA ALA A 276 14.61 19.07 7.52
C ALA A 276 13.70 18.58 8.64
N LEU A 277 12.39 18.86 8.56
CA LEU A 277 11.39 18.38 9.53
C LEU A 277 11.34 16.84 9.60
N ALA A 278 11.44 16.15 8.48
CA ALA A 278 11.36 14.69 8.42
C ALA A 278 12.49 13.97 9.18
N THR A 279 13.58 14.64 9.51
CA THR A 279 14.71 14.09 10.26
C THR A 279 14.70 14.42 11.74
N ASP A 280 13.74 15.23 12.21
CA ASP A 280 13.66 15.73 13.59
C ASP A 280 12.27 15.47 14.19
N SER A 281 12.15 14.43 15.01
CA SER A 281 10.88 14.04 15.64
C SER A 281 10.33 15.10 16.60
N GLU A 282 11.20 15.88 17.27
CA GLU A 282 10.79 16.97 18.16
C GLU A 282 10.20 18.13 17.36
N ALA A 283 10.86 18.51 16.26
CA ALA A 283 10.35 19.54 15.35
C ALA A 283 9.03 19.11 14.67
N LEU A 284 8.91 17.84 14.29
CA LEU A 284 7.65 17.30 13.75
C LEU A 284 6.51 17.38 14.75
N TRP A 285 6.77 17.01 16.01
CA TRP A 285 5.75 17.04 17.06
C TRP A 285 5.31 18.48 17.37
N ASN A 286 6.26 19.40 17.51
CA ASN A 286 5.98 20.82 17.71
C ASN A 286 5.18 21.42 16.55
N GLU A 287 5.52 21.07 15.31
CA GLU A 287 4.81 21.56 14.12
C GLU A 287 3.38 20.98 14.06
N ALA A 288 3.19 19.72 14.41
CA ALA A 288 1.85 19.10 14.47
C ALA A 288 0.98 19.79 15.54
N LEU A 289 1.51 20.04 16.72
CA LEU A 289 0.78 20.77 17.77
C LEU A 289 0.44 22.20 17.32
N ARG A 290 1.40 22.94 16.77
CA ARG A 290 1.18 24.30 16.28
C ARG A 290 0.02 24.40 15.31
N ARG A 291 -0.15 23.40 14.44
CA ARG A 291 -1.19 23.38 13.39
C ARG A 291 -2.55 22.91 13.89
N CYS A 292 -2.58 21.97 14.83
CA CYS A 292 -3.80 21.22 15.11
C CYS A 292 -4.24 21.24 16.59
N ALA A 293 -3.53 21.94 17.50
CA ALA A 293 -3.86 21.92 18.94
C ALA A 293 -5.26 22.49 19.25
N SER A 294 -5.75 23.42 18.41
CA SER A 294 -7.07 24.02 18.54
C SER A 294 -8.19 23.27 17.81
N TRP A 295 -7.86 22.17 17.14
CA TRP A 295 -8.84 21.39 16.38
C TRP A 295 -9.78 20.61 17.32
N PRO A 296 -10.96 20.15 16.81
CA PRO A 296 -11.93 19.45 17.63
C PRO A 296 -11.39 18.13 18.16
N ASP A 297 -11.97 17.69 19.31
CA ASP A 297 -11.71 16.37 19.85
C ASP A 297 -12.03 15.28 18.79
N PRO A 298 -11.19 14.21 18.63
CA PRO A 298 -10.10 13.80 19.48
C PRO A 298 -8.68 14.26 19.04
N VAL A 299 -8.55 15.20 18.11
CA VAL A 299 -7.25 15.56 17.51
C VAL A 299 -6.21 15.97 18.56
N PRO A 300 -6.47 16.87 19.51
CA PRO A 300 -5.48 17.23 20.53
C PRO A 300 -5.08 16.05 21.41
N ARG A 301 -6.01 15.15 21.72
CA ARG A 301 -5.70 13.94 22.50
C ARG A 301 -4.81 12.97 21.72
N LEU A 302 -5.09 12.74 20.45
CA LEU A 302 -4.26 11.91 19.58
C LEU A 302 -2.82 12.43 19.55
N LEU A 303 -2.63 13.73 19.35
CA LEU A 303 -1.31 14.36 19.33
C LEU A 303 -0.59 14.21 20.67
N ASN A 304 -1.23 14.61 21.77
CA ASN A 304 -0.61 14.63 23.10
C ASN A 304 -0.29 13.23 23.65
N GLN A 305 -1.04 12.20 23.27
CA GLN A 305 -0.81 10.83 23.69
C GLN A 305 0.12 10.04 22.75
N THR A 306 0.48 10.60 21.59
CA THR A 306 1.45 9.99 20.69
C THR A 306 2.87 10.20 21.22
N ARG A 307 3.61 9.11 21.37
CA ARG A 307 5.02 9.19 21.74
C ARG A 307 5.84 9.66 20.55
N LYS A 308 6.85 10.51 20.78
CA LYS A 308 7.71 11.05 19.70
C LYS A 308 8.43 9.96 18.90
N GLU A 309 8.82 8.87 19.55
CA GLU A 309 9.43 7.70 18.90
C GLU A 309 8.46 6.91 18.00
N ASP A 310 7.15 7.12 18.15
CA ASP A 310 6.12 6.54 17.30
C ASP A 310 5.67 7.51 16.18
N MET A 311 6.42 8.60 15.98
CA MET A 311 6.21 9.56 14.91
C MET A 311 7.27 9.40 13.82
N ALA A 312 6.87 9.73 12.61
CA ALA A 312 7.76 9.84 11.46
C ALA A 312 7.20 10.87 10.46
N GLY A 313 8.09 11.47 9.68
CA GLY A 313 7.69 12.38 8.61
C GLY A 313 8.39 12.06 7.30
N TYR A 314 7.76 12.40 6.19
CA TYR A 314 8.38 12.32 4.88
C TYR A 314 7.76 13.31 3.90
N PRO A 315 8.58 13.95 3.03
CA PRO A 315 8.09 14.70 1.90
C PRO A 315 7.32 13.77 0.95
N ALA A 316 6.15 14.20 0.50
CA ALA A 316 5.36 13.41 -0.43
C ALA A 316 5.90 13.57 -1.86
N TYR A 317 6.20 12.44 -2.48
CA TYR A 317 6.64 12.39 -3.88
C TYR A 317 5.76 11.44 -4.68
N ASP A 318 5.72 11.70 -5.97
CA ASP A 318 5.27 10.74 -6.98
C ASP A 318 6.14 10.82 -8.24
N ARG A 319 5.71 10.15 -9.30
CA ARG A 319 6.30 10.25 -10.65
C ARG A 319 5.20 10.30 -11.69
N ASP A 320 5.50 10.85 -12.83
CA ASP A 320 4.68 10.70 -14.01
C ASP A 320 4.68 9.24 -14.47
N MET A 321 3.57 8.83 -15.04
CA MET A 321 3.44 7.46 -15.50
C MET A 321 4.31 7.19 -16.71
N THR A 322 5.28 6.31 -16.54
CA THR A 322 6.15 5.84 -17.62
C THR A 322 5.30 5.12 -18.68
N PRO A 323 5.43 5.46 -19.97
CA PRO A 323 4.83 4.66 -21.04
C PRO A 323 5.34 3.21 -21.06
N ALA A 324 4.50 2.28 -21.49
CA ALA A 324 4.82 0.85 -21.42
C ALA A 324 6.01 0.44 -22.30
N ASP A 325 6.18 1.07 -23.44
CA ASP A 325 7.31 0.90 -24.34
C ASP A 325 8.61 1.44 -23.73
N VAL A 326 8.55 2.58 -23.05
CA VAL A 326 9.68 3.16 -22.31
C VAL A 326 10.07 2.26 -21.14
N LEU A 327 9.09 1.78 -20.35
CA LEU A 327 9.36 0.84 -19.27
C LEU A 327 9.94 -0.47 -19.80
N ARG A 328 9.42 -1.00 -20.91
CA ARG A 328 9.96 -2.21 -21.54
C ARG A 328 11.40 -1.99 -22.01
N GLY A 329 11.68 -0.84 -22.62
CA GLY A 329 12.97 -0.54 -23.23
C GLY A 329 13.29 -1.53 -24.36
N LYS A 330 14.36 -2.32 -24.21
CA LYS A 330 14.67 -3.37 -25.20
C LYS A 330 13.62 -4.48 -25.12
N VAL A 331 13.13 -4.96 -26.28
CA VAL A 331 12.17 -6.07 -26.34
C VAL A 331 12.68 -7.30 -25.60
N THR A 332 13.98 -7.57 -25.69
CA THR A 332 14.65 -8.69 -25.04
C THR A 332 14.98 -8.46 -23.56
N SER A 333 14.61 -7.31 -22.98
CA SER A 333 14.93 -7.02 -21.58
C SER A 333 14.33 -8.04 -20.61
N ARG A 334 15.16 -8.51 -19.68
CA ARG A 334 14.81 -9.45 -18.63
C ARG A 334 14.55 -8.74 -17.29
N VAL A 335 14.55 -7.41 -17.30
CA VAL A 335 14.37 -6.56 -16.13
C VAL A 335 13.01 -5.89 -16.19
N THR A 336 12.26 -5.96 -15.08
CA THR A 336 10.98 -5.27 -14.92
C THR A 336 10.82 -4.68 -13.52
N LEU A 337 9.76 -3.91 -13.29
CA LEU A 337 9.47 -3.20 -12.03
C LEU A 337 8.05 -3.49 -11.57
N ILE A 338 7.82 -3.42 -10.25
CA ILE A 338 6.48 -3.48 -9.65
C ILE A 338 6.33 -2.50 -8.48
N GLY A 339 5.09 -2.19 -8.13
CA GLY A 339 4.77 -1.30 -7.00
C GLY A 339 5.38 0.09 -7.16
N ASP A 340 5.85 0.67 -6.06
CA ASP A 340 6.40 2.04 -6.05
C ASP A 340 7.70 2.19 -6.88
N ALA A 341 8.37 1.10 -7.24
CA ALA A 341 9.46 1.15 -8.20
C ALA A 341 8.96 1.44 -9.62
N ALA A 342 7.75 1.00 -9.96
CA ALA A 342 7.12 1.22 -11.27
C ALA A 342 6.23 2.47 -11.29
N HIS A 343 5.40 2.67 -10.27
CA HIS A 343 4.33 3.68 -10.23
C HIS A 343 4.13 4.26 -8.82
N PRO A 344 5.13 4.97 -8.27
CA PRO A 344 5.00 5.60 -6.96
C PRO A 344 3.85 6.60 -6.97
N MET A 345 3.10 6.65 -5.87
CA MET A 345 1.95 7.53 -5.72
C MET A 345 1.80 8.04 -4.29
N SER A 346 1.15 9.19 -4.14
CA SER A 346 0.87 9.76 -2.84
C SER A 346 -0.06 8.86 -1.99
N PRO A 347 -0.01 8.96 -0.64
CA PRO A 347 -0.80 8.09 0.23
C PRO A 347 -2.30 8.44 0.27
N PHE A 348 -2.72 9.57 -0.29
CA PHE A 348 -4.05 10.18 -0.06
C PHE A 348 -5.25 9.37 -0.56
N LYS A 349 -5.03 8.38 -1.42
CA LYS A 349 -6.07 7.41 -1.84
C LYS A 349 -5.87 6.00 -1.31
N GLY A 350 -4.80 5.74 -0.56
CA GLY A 350 -4.50 4.42 0.03
C GLY A 350 -4.32 3.30 -1.01
N GLN A 351 -3.77 3.61 -2.19
CA GLN A 351 -3.70 2.67 -3.30
C GLN A 351 -2.37 1.94 -3.44
N GLY A 352 -1.24 2.52 -3.01
CA GLY A 352 0.10 2.00 -3.31
C GLY A 352 0.28 0.51 -2.98
N ALA A 353 0.09 0.10 -1.73
CA ALA A 353 0.22 -1.29 -1.32
C ALA A 353 -0.80 -2.22 -2.00
N ASN A 354 -2.04 -1.74 -2.22
CA ASN A 354 -3.06 -2.50 -2.94
C ASN A 354 -2.63 -2.80 -4.37
N GLN A 355 -2.04 -1.81 -5.07
CA GLN A 355 -1.54 -2.00 -6.43
C GLN A 355 -0.32 -2.92 -6.46
N ALA A 356 0.64 -2.76 -5.53
CA ALA A 356 1.82 -3.61 -5.45
C ALA A 356 1.48 -5.10 -5.24
N LEU A 357 0.46 -5.41 -4.44
CA LEU A 357 -0.04 -6.78 -4.26
C LEU A 357 -0.66 -7.34 -5.55
N VAL A 358 -1.44 -6.53 -6.26
CA VAL A 358 -2.04 -6.95 -7.54
C VAL A 358 -0.96 -7.16 -8.60
N ASP A 359 0.04 -6.27 -8.67
CA ASP A 359 1.19 -6.41 -9.58
C ASP A 359 1.90 -7.73 -9.35
N ALA A 360 2.20 -8.05 -8.09
CA ALA A 360 2.89 -9.27 -7.68
C ALA A 360 2.17 -10.52 -8.20
N VAL A 361 0.87 -10.62 -7.94
CA VAL A 361 0.07 -11.78 -8.36
C VAL A 361 -0.04 -11.87 -9.88
N GLN A 362 -0.23 -10.74 -10.56
CA GLN A 362 -0.37 -10.72 -12.03
C GLN A 362 0.95 -11.02 -12.72
N LEU A 363 2.06 -10.41 -12.28
CA LEU A 363 3.37 -10.68 -12.85
C LEU A 363 3.76 -12.16 -12.67
N ALA A 364 3.54 -12.72 -11.47
CA ALA A 364 3.80 -14.15 -11.23
C ALA A 364 3.00 -15.04 -12.20
N ARG A 365 1.71 -14.73 -12.42
CA ARG A 365 0.86 -15.46 -13.38
C ARG A 365 1.39 -15.40 -14.81
N CYS A 366 1.93 -14.26 -15.21
CA CYS A 366 2.53 -14.10 -16.55
C CYS A 366 3.84 -14.91 -16.66
N ILE A 367 4.73 -14.77 -15.68
CA ILE A 367 6.02 -15.48 -15.68
C ILE A 367 5.85 -16.99 -15.76
N VAL A 368 5.00 -17.60 -14.91
CA VAL A 368 4.84 -19.05 -14.88
C VAL A 368 4.10 -19.63 -16.10
N ARG A 369 3.51 -18.78 -16.93
CA ARG A 369 2.89 -19.14 -18.21
C ARG A 369 3.84 -19.02 -19.41
N SER A 370 5.08 -18.63 -19.18
CA SER A 370 6.14 -18.65 -20.20
C SER A 370 6.90 -19.98 -20.15
N PRO A 371 7.36 -20.50 -21.30
CA PRO A 371 7.95 -21.85 -21.40
C PRO A 371 9.16 -22.09 -20.49
N GLN A 372 9.92 -21.04 -20.17
CA GLN A 372 11.17 -21.13 -19.42
C GLN A 372 10.98 -21.35 -17.91
N TYR A 373 9.81 -21.02 -17.35
CA TYR A 373 9.55 -21.01 -15.89
C TYR A 373 8.64 -22.15 -15.43
N MET A 374 8.25 -23.06 -16.33
CA MET A 374 7.48 -24.25 -15.93
C MET A 374 8.41 -25.35 -15.44
N LEU A 375 8.06 -25.92 -14.27
CA LEU A 375 8.76 -27.09 -13.76
C LEU A 375 8.53 -28.32 -14.63
N PRO A 376 9.55 -29.19 -14.77
CA PRO A 376 9.38 -30.52 -15.37
C PRO A 376 8.26 -31.28 -14.64
N GLY A 377 7.29 -31.80 -15.37
CA GLY A 377 6.12 -32.52 -14.83
C GLY A 377 4.85 -31.69 -14.68
N GLN A 378 4.91 -30.36 -14.68
CA GLN A 378 3.71 -29.51 -14.71
C GLN A 378 3.19 -29.23 -16.13
N ARG A 379 3.87 -29.73 -17.16
CA ARG A 379 3.35 -29.71 -18.54
C ARG A 379 2.14 -30.61 -18.64
N ARG A 380 0.94 -30.04 -18.39
CA ARG A 380 -0.31 -30.76 -18.68
C ARG A 380 -0.42 -30.87 -20.18
N HIS A 381 -0.61 -32.09 -20.68
CA HIS A 381 -0.95 -32.33 -22.08
C HIS A 381 -2.15 -31.45 -22.47
N GLY A 382 -1.98 -30.60 -23.48
CA GLY A 382 -3.02 -29.70 -23.98
C GLY A 382 -3.02 -28.26 -23.44
N CYS A 383 -2.11 -27.87 -22.55
CA CYS A 383 -1.98 -26.45 -22.18
C CYS A 383 -1.31 -25.66 -23.30
N VAL A 384 -2.07 -24.80 -23.95
CA VAL A 384 -1.52 -23.75 -24.83
C VAL A 384 -0.85 -22.72 -23.90
N PHE A 385 0.45 -22.49 -24.10
CA PHE A 385 1.14 -21.39 -23.44
C PHE A 385 0.60 -20.07 -23.99
N PRO A 386 0.09 -19.16 -23.15
CA PRO A 386 -0.43 -17.89 -23.63
C PRO A 386 0.67 -16.94 -24.08
N PHE A 387 1.96 -17.26 -23.79
CA PHE A 387 3.13 -16.48 -24.19
C PHE A 387 4.18 -17.38 -24.86
N GLU A 388 4.71 -16.93 -25.98
CA GLU A 388 5.77 -17.63 -26.72
C GLU A 388 7.13 -17.50 -26.04
N SER A 389 7.33 -16.41 -25.28
CA SER A 389 8.58 -16.11 -24.59
C SER A 389 8.36 -15.41 -23.24
N THR A 390 9.41 -15.41 -22.41
CA THR A 390 9.47 -14.63 -21.16
C THR A 390 9.33 -13.13 -21.43
N HIS A 391 9.91 -12.64 -22.53
CA HIS A 391 9.84 -11.22 -22.89
C HIS A 391 8.40 -10.78 -23.19
N GLU A 392 7.65 -11.60 -23.89
CA GLU A 392 6.23 -11.37 -24.15
C GLU A 392 5.41 -11.38 -22.87
N ALA A 393 5.67 -12.32 -21.95
CA ALA A 393 5.02 -12.40 -20.65
C ALA A 393 5.26 -11.14 -19.80
N LEU A 394 6.51 -10.66 -19.75
CA LEU A 394 6.86 -9.43 -19.03
C LEU A 394 6.19 -8.21 -19.68
N ALA A 395 6.23 -8.08 -21.00
CA ALA A 395 5.60 -6.98 -21.71
C ALA A 395 4.08 -6.93 -21.50
N ALA A 396 3.41 -8.08 -21.47
CA ALA A 396 1.99 -8.16 -21.18
C ALA A 396 1.67 -7.73 -19.73
N ALA A 397 2.48 -8.18 -18.76
CA ALA A 397 2.34 -7.79 -17.36
C ALA A 397 2.53 -6.28 -17.17
N GLU A 398 3.56 -5.69 -17.78
CA GLU A 398 3.86 -4.26 -17.72
C GLU A 398 2.72 -3.41 -18.28
N ARG A 399 2.21 -3.75 -19.49
CA ARG A 399 1.07 -3.03 -20.08
C ARG A 399 -0.15 -3.07 -19.17
N ALA A 400 -0.50 -4.24 -18.62
CA ALA A 400 -1.65 -4.39 -17.73
C ALA A 400 -1.47 -3.63 -16.41
N MET A 401 -0.28 -3.65 -15.83
CA MET A 401 0.09 -2.93 -14.62
C MET A 401 -0.05 -1.41 -14.83
N LEU A 402 0.59 -0.87 -15.86
CA LEU A 402 0.61 0.57 -16.12
C LEU A 402 -0.77 1.10 -16.49
N ALA A 403 -1.56 0.37 -17.28
CA ALA A 403 -2.93 0.72 -17.62
C ALA A 403 -3.81 0.81 -16.35
N ARG A 404 -3.65 -0.12 -15.41
CA ARG A 404 -4.37 -0.12 -14.13
C ARG A 404 -3.90 0.99 -13.19
N ALA A 405 -2.58 1.23 -13.11
CA ALA A 405 -1.98 2.16 -12.16
C ALA A 405 -2.19 3.63 -12.55
N ARG A 406 -2.23 3.97 -13.86
CA ARG A 406 -2.33 5.35 -14.37
C ARG A 406 -3.36 6.17 -13.63
N GLY A 407 -4.62 5.80 -13.71
CA GLY A 407 -5.70 6.56 -13.05
C GLY A 407 -5.65 6.52 -11.52
N LYS A 408 -4.81 5.66 -10.90
CA LYS A 408 -4.59 5.65 -9.45
C LYS A 408 -3.53 6.67 -9.05
N VAL A 409 -2.46 6.80 -9.83
CA VAL A 409 -1.41 7.81 -9.64
C VAL A 409 -2.00 9.20 -9.83
N GLU A 410 -2.68 9.43 -10.97
CA GLU A 410 -3.33 10.72 -11.28
C GLU A 410 -4.31 11.14 -10.17
N LYS A 411 -5.26 10.28 -9.83
CA LYS A 411 -6.24 10.57 -8.76
C LYS A 411 -5.62 10.74 -7.37
N SER A 412 -4.46 10.12 -7.09
CA SER A 412 -3.74 10.32 -5.83
C SER A 412 -3.04 11.67 -5.80
N ARG A 413 -2.51 12.13 -6.94
CA ARG A 413 -1.93 13.48 -7.13
C ARG A 413 -3.00 14.57 -6.98
N ASP A 414 -4.14 14.41 -7.65
CA ASP A 414 -5.27 15.34 -7.55
C ASP A 414 -5.81 15.41 -6.12
N ALA A 415 -5.88 14.27 -5.43
CA ALA A 415 -6.29 14.26 -4.04
C ALA A 415 -5.30 15.00 -3.13
N ALA A 416 -3.99 14.99 -3.43
CA ALA A 416 -3.02 15.80 -2.69
C ALA A 416 -3.33 17.29 -2.81
N LYS A 417 -3.61 17.78 -4.02
CA LYS A 417 -3.98 19.17 -4.27
C LYS A 417 -5.31 19.54 -3.62
N TYR A 418 -6.34 18.73 -3.86
CA TYR A 418 -7.68 18.97 -3.36
C TYR A 418 -7.74 19.04 -1.83
N LEU A 419 -7.13 18.07 -1.14
CA LEU A 419 -7.18 17.97 0.32
C LEU A 419 -6.43 19.09 1.07
N HIS A 420 -5.58 19.82 0.37
CA HIS A 420 -4.81 20.97 0.90
C HIS A 420 -5.25 22.29 0.24
N SER A 421 -6.53 22.40 -0.08
CA SER A 421 -7.16 23.59 -0.64
C SER A 421 -8.52 23.89 0.02
N SER A 422 -9.04 25.09 -0.17
CA SER A 422 -10.36 25.49 0.32
C SER A 422 -11.50 24.62 -0.23
N ALA A 423 -11.32 23.99 -1.39
CA ALA A 423 -12.28 23.05 -1.95
C ALA A 423 -12.57 21.84 -1.04
N ALA A 424 -11.62 21.45 -0.17
CA ALA A 424 -11.81 20.39 0.80
C ALA A 424 -12.88 20.69 1.87
N LEU A 425 -13.26 21.97 2.05
CA LEU A 425 -14.25 22.43 3.02
C LEU A 425 -15.71 22.35 2.49
N ALA A 426 -15.91 21.92 1.25
CA ALA A 426 -17.24 21.80 0.67
C ALA A 426 -18.06 20.70 1.36
N GLU A 427 -19.35 20.97 1.59
CA GLU A 427 -20.31 19.99 2.11
C GLU A 427 -20.55 18.86 1.10
N GLY A 428 -20.84 17.66 1.60
CA GLY A 428 -21.00 16.47 0.76
C GLY A 428 -19.66 15.89 0.27
N ASN A 429 -18.53 16.38 0.80
CA ASN A 429 -17.18 15.95 0.44
C ASN A 429 -16.94 14.47 0.77
N CYS A 430 -17.32 13.62 -0.14
CA CYS A 430 -16.92 12.22 -0.19
C CYS A 430 -15.63 12.13 -1.02
N VAL A 431 -14.48 12.11 -0.40
CA VAL A 431 -13.13 12.00 -1.02
C VAL A 431 -13.03 10.92 -2.12
N ARG A 432 -14.01 10.07 -2.26
CA ARG A 432 -14.08 9.00 -3.27
C ARG A 432 -14.77 9.36 -4.58
N ALA A 433 -15.64 10.35 -4.61
CA ALA A 433 -16.48 10.60 -5.79
C ALA A 433 -16.10 11.86 -6.61
N HIS A 434 -15.67 12.97 -6.01
CA HIS A 434 -15.79 14.29 -6.64
C HIS A 434 -14.50 15.12 -6.82
N ALA A 435 -13.32 14.58 -6.59
CA ALA A 435 -12.07 15.34 -6.79
C ALA A 435 -11.88 15.84 -8.25
N ALA A 436 -12.52 15.21 -9.23
CA ALA A 436 -12.43 15.61 -10.63
C ALA A 436 -13.49 16.67 -11.04
N GLU A 437 -14.64 16.70 -10.38
CA GLU A 437 -15.72 17.62 -10.74
C GLU A 437 -15.59 19.01 -10.08
N ALA A 438 -14.95 19.07 -8.91
CA ALA A 438 -14.76 20.33 -8.19
C ALA A 438 -13.77 21.29 -8.86
N PHE A 439 -12.79 20.79 -9.64
CA PHE A 439 -11.84 21.63 -10.39
C PHE A 439 -12.35 22.03 -11.78
N ALA A 440 -13.37 21.38 -12.31
CA ALA A 440 -13.95 21.72 -13.63
C ALA A 440 -14.88 22.96 -13.58
N SER A 441 -15.21 23.48 -12.39
CA SER A 441 -16.09 24.65 -12.21
C SER A 441 -15.33 25.96 -11.98
N GLU A 442 -13.99 25.96 -11.95
CA GLU A 442 -13.16 27.14 -11.76
C GLU A 442 -12.36 27.55 -13.03
N GLU A 443 -12.55 26.86 -14.17
CA GLU A 443 -12.12 27.30 -15.50
C GLU A 443 -13.35 27.85 -16.29
#